data_5d023c58ffd0aecd66e78828ad131070
#
_entry.id   5d023c58ffd0aecd66e78828ad131070
#
_cell.length_a   1.000
_cell.length_b   1.000
_cell.length_c   1.000
_cell.angle_alpha   90.00
_cell.angle_beta   90.00
_cell.angle_gamma   90.00
#
_symmetry.space_group_name_H-M   'P 1'
#
loop_
_entity.id
_entity.type
_entity.pdbx_description
1 polymer ?
#
loop_
_entity_poly.entity_id
_entity_poly.type
_entity_poly.pdbx_seq_one_letter_code
_entity_poly.pdbx_strand_id
1 'polypeptide(L)'
;GVWDYIWPDDVADGGYTLTVEATDEAGNKATQTLDFTIDTTLSVPTLSLDSADDSGIAGDNITSVKTPGFTLNNIDTDVSRVIVEVMHNGIKQEVPLVQTGGQWRFAPTSDWADGGYILTVKVEDRAGNVKQSAPLTVTVDTHIAIDRIELVNDSSIPDDNLTNEARPHFQVTVPADVNGVRLSIDGGKTWFDATQSATSGVWDYTWLTNVANGPHTLMVEATDKAGNKTTQKLDFIIDTLLSEPTITLDSADDSAAGDNITNVKMPGFTLGNIDADVTKVVVTVAHDGKNQQIELIKNGGVWRFTPGAAWTDGDYTLTVKVEDKAGNTNYSAPLTVTIDTQTSIDRIGLLNDTGIVGDNLTNEARPQFHITVPTDVNSVQLSLDGGINWVNATLTSDGVWEYIWPTDLVENTYTLTVKATDVAGNTATETLNFIIDTTLSTPTITLDSADDSGTANDNKTNVKTPGFIIGGIDSDVTQVVVQVMRDGHSEEVELTQTNGQWRFVPGSAWTDGDYTLTVTVKDEAGNIRHSAPLTVTIDTQITIDHIELVNDSGIPDDNLTNNVRP
;
A
#
# COMPACT_ATOMS: atom_id res chain seq x y z
N GLY A 1 -86.87 -22.83 -24.22
CA GLY A 1 -85.71 -22.67 -25.05
C GLY A 1 -84.68 -21.81 -24.37
N VAL A 2 -83.43 -22.11 -24.56
CA VAL A 2 -82.31 -21.33 -24.11
C VAL A 2 -81.75 -20.62 -25.36
N TRP A 3 -81.52 -19.32 -25.21
CA TRP A 3 -80.93 -18.50 -26.31
C TRP A 3 -79.62 -17.98 -25.82
N ASP A 4 -78.54 -18.15 -26.63
CA ASP A 4 -77.20 -17.65 -26.40
C ASP A 4 -76.88 -16.55 -27.39
N TYR A 5 -76.22 -15.49 -26.97
CA TYR A 5 -75.72 -14.46 -27.82
C TYR A 5 -74.32 -14.05 -27.43
N ILE A 6 -73.44 -14.05 -28.42
CA ILE A 6 -72.07 -13.59 -28.25
C ILE A 6 -71.95 -12.28 -29.05
N TRP A 7 -71.47 -11.22 -28.42
CA TRP A 7 -71.19 -9.96 -29.09
C TRP A 7 -70.10 -10.14 -30.15
N PRO A 8 -70.31 -9.67 -31.37
CA PRO A 8 -69.38 -9.94 -32.48
C PRO A 8 -68.10 -9.08 -32.36
N ASP A 9 -68.17 -7.91 -31.73
CA ASP A 9 -67.07 -7.00 -31.55
C ASP A 9 -66.75 -6.82 -30.06
N ASP A 10 -65.46 -6.46 -29.76
CA ASP A 10 -65.08 -6.17 -28.41
C ASP A 10 -65.82 -4.97 -27.86
N VAL A 11 -66.35 -5.12 -26.68
CA VAL A 11 -67.03 -4.04 -25.96
C VAL A 11 -66.06 -3.34 -25.03
N ALA A 12 -66.04 -1.99 -25.08
CA ALA A 12 -65.14 -1.23 -24.23
C ALA A 12 -65.48 -1.41 -22.75
N ASP A 13 -64.48 -1.11 -21.90
CA ASP A 13 -64.72 -1.09 -20.43
C ASP A 13 -65.80 -0.09 -20.04
N GLY A 14 -66.69 -0.50 -19.17
CA GLY A 14 -67.77 0.33 -18.68
C GLY A 14 -68.99 -0.45 -18.20
N GLY A 15 -69.91 0.26 -17.63
CA GLY A 15 -71.19 -0.31 -17.21
C GLY A 15 -72.19 -0.34 -18.34
N TYR A 16 -72.85 -1.47 -18.49
CA TYR A 16 -73.83 -1.72 -19.57
C TYR A 16 -75.11 -2.27 -18.97
N THR A 17 -76.21 -1.90 -19.61
CA THR A 17 -77.50 -2.54 -19.33
C THR A 17 -77.92 -3.32 -20.56
N LEU A 18 -77.88 -4.63 -20.45
CA LEU A 18 -78.47 -5.53 -21.51
C LEU A 18 -79.96 -5.56 -21.31
N THR A 19 -80.67 -5.22 -22.34
CA THR A 19 -82.13 -5.38 -22.41
C THR A 19 -82.46 -6.51 -23.38
N VAL A 20 -83.12 -7.55 -22.87
CA VAL A 20 -83.61 -8.67 -23.67
C VAL A 20 -85.10 -8.52 -23.79
N GLU A 21 -85.58 -8.53 -25.04
CA GLU A 21 -87.00 -8.57 -25.37
C GLU A 21 -87.31 -9.94 -25.97
N ALA A 22 -88.21 -10.62 -25.39
CA ALA A 22 -88.76 -11.85 -25.97
C ALA A 22 -90.16 -11.60 -26.50
N THR A 23 -90.43 -12.12 -27.65
CA THR A 23 -91.76 -12.03 -28.30
C THR A 23 -92.28 -13.45 -28.53
N ASP A 24 -93.49 -13.76 -28.10
CA ASP A 24 -94.11 -15.03 -28.36
C ASP A 24 -94.81 -15.05 -29.75
N GLU A 25 -95.34 -16.19 -30.16
CA GLU A 25 -96.03 -16.34 -31.41
C GLU A 25 -97.31 -15.49 -31.52
N ALA A 26 -97.91 -15.10 -30.38
CA ALA A 26 -99.07 -14.22 -30.33
C ALA A 26 -98.71 -12.71 -30.37
N GLY A 27 -97.40 -12.35 -30.38
CA GLY A 27 -96.93 -10.97 -30.42
C GLY A 27 -96.79 -10.32 -29.06
N ASN A 28 -96.96 -11.05 -27.96
CA ASN A 28 -96.76 -10.51 -26.60
C ASN A 28 -95.26 -10.33 -26.36
N LYS A 29 -94.93 -9.25 -25.72
CA LYS A 29 -93.56 -8.90 -25.42
C LYS A 29 -93.27 -8.92 -23.96
N ALA A 30 -92.17 -9.49 -23.58
CA ALA A 30 -91.59 -9.41 -22.23
C ALA A 30 -90.15 -8.88 -22.33
N THR A 31 -89.84 -7.97 -21.45
CA THR A 31 -88.51 -7.37 -21.42
C THR A 31 -87.90 -7.63 -20.04
N GLN A 32 -86.62 -7.99 -20.05
CA GLN A 32 -85.77 -8.14 -18.87
C GLN A 32 -84.49 -7.34 -19.06
N THR A 33 -83.97 -6.82 -18.02
CA THR A 33 -82.68 -6.07 -18.04
C THR A 33 -81.68 -6.76 -17.15
N LEU A 34 -80.46 -6.74 -17.58
CA LEU A 34 -79.29 -7.22 -16.81
C LEU A 34 -78.24 -6.11 -16.88
N ASP A 35 -77.93 -5.57 -15.73
CA ASP A 35 -76.78 -4.67 -15.60
C ASP A 35 -75.50 -5.49 -15.45
N PHE A 36 -74.51 -5.20 -16.25
CA PHE A 36 -73.19 -5.84 -16.15
C PHE A 36 -72.11 -4.82 -16.44
N THR A 37 -70.94 -5.09 -16.01
CA THR A 37 -69.76 -4.27 -16.25
C THR A 37 -68.73 -5.05 -17.04
N ILE A 38 -68.21 -4.46 -18.07
CA ILE A 38 -66.99 -4.91 -18.71
C ILE A 38 -65.85 -4.18 -18.07
N ASP A 39 -64.91 -4.91 -17.55
CA ASP A 39 -63.69 -4.41 -16.95
C ASP A 39 -62.55 -5.35 -17.37
N THR A 40 -61.69 -4.86 -18.27
CA THR A 40 -60.54 -5.55 -18.79
C THR A 40 -59.24 -4.95 -18.32
N THR A 41 -59.33 -3.90 -17.52
CA THR A 41 -58.18 -3.13 -17.09
C THR A 41 -57.86 -3.39 -15.62
N LEU A 42 -56.62 -3.59 -15.37
CA LEU A 42 -56.06 -3.66 -14.02
C LEU A 42 -54.65 -3.09 -14.02
N SER A 43 -54.40 -2.20 -13.10
CA SER A 43 -53.07 -1.59 -12.94
C SER A 43 -52.05 -2.59 -12.48
N VAL A 44 -50.82 -2.45 -12.97
CA VAL A 44 -49.70 -3.24 -12.48
C VAL A 44 -49.25 -2.70 -11.12
N PRO A 45 -49.35 -3.50 -10.04
CA PRO A 45 -48.92 -3.06 -8.72
C PRO A 45 -47.43 -2.81 -8.64
N THR A 46 -47.03 -1.95 -7.70
CA THR A 46 -45.59 -1.76 -7.38
C THR A 46 -45.35 -2.06 -5.90
N LEU A 47 -44.16 -2.52 -5.62
CA LEU A 47 -43.67 -2.84 -4.30
C LEU A 47 -42.34 -2.16 -4.05
N SER A 48 -42.17 -1.51 -2.94
CA SER A 48 -40.93 -0.90 -2.50
C SER A 48 -40.63 -1.20 -1.04
N LEU A 49 -39.37 -1.38 -0.72
CA LEU A 49 -38.92 -1.37 0.67
C LEU A 49 -39.16 0.01 1.28
N ASP A 50 -39.67 0.05 2.50
CA ASP A 50 -39.86 1.30 3.19
C ASP A 50 -38.53 1.99 3.48
N SER A 51 -38.41 3.27 3.16
CA SER A 51 -37.14 4.00 3.28
C SER A 51 -36.59 4.09 4.71
N ALA A 52 -37.45 3.88 5.72
CA ALA A 52 -37.02 3.81 7.11
C ALA A 52 -36.36 2.47 7.46
N ASP A 53 -36.66 1.43 6.69
CA ASP A 53 -36.15 0.07 6.87
C ASP A 53 -35.03 -0.27 5.85
N ASP A 54 -34.79 0.59 4.87
CA ASP A 54 -33.67 0.51 3.94
C ASP A 54 -32.43 1.11 4.61
N SER A 55 -31.77 0.30 5.42
CA SER A 55 -30.68 0.76 6.29
C SER A 55 -29.35 0.82 5.52
N GLY A 56 -28.41 1.66 5.98
CA GLY A 56 -27.11 1.82 5.34
C GLY A 56 -27.18 2.68 4.08
N ILE A 57 -27.02 2.10 2.92
CA ILE A 57 -27.10 2.82 1.64
C ILE A 57 -28.54 2.88 1.17
N ALA A 58 -29.11 4.06 1.16
CA ALA A 58 -30.49 4.26 0.76
C ALA A 58 -30.72 3.88 -0.72
N GLY A 59 -31.72 3.08 -1.00
CA GLY A 59 -32.17 2.70 -2.33
C GLY A 59 -31.50 1.46 -2.93
N ASP A 60 -30.66 0.76 -2.18
CA ASP A 60 -29.99 -0.46 -2.67
C ASP A 60 -30.75 -1.75 -2.28
N ASN A 61 -31.79 -1.62 -1.44
CA ASN A 61 -32.60 -2.69 -0.91
C ASN A 61 -31.80 -3.72 -0.08
N ILE A 62 -30.73 -3.30 0.56
CA ILE A 62 -29.99 -4.09 1.53
C ILE A 62 -30.27 -3.52 2.91
N THR A 63 -30.64 -4.37 3.86
CA THR A 63 -31.11 -3.91 5.17
C THR A 63 -30.61 -4.78 6.31
N SER A 64 -30.28 -4.16 7.43
CA SER A 64 -30.06 -4.84 8.71
C SER A 64 -31.35 -5.08 9.50
N VAL A 65 -32.48 -4.59 9.00
CA VAL A 65 -33.80 -4.77 9.65
C VAL A 65 -34.32 -6.17 9.33
N LYS A 66 -34.50 -6.98 10.35
CA LYS A 66 -34.98 -8.37 10.21
C LYS A 66 -36.47 -8.49 9.89
N THR A 67 -37.22 -7.46 10.12
CA THR A 67 -38.68 -7.41 9.79
C THR A 67 -38.95 -6.17 8.95
N PRO A 68 -38.38 -6.06 7.74
CA PRO A 68 -38.53 -4.86 6.93
C PRO A 68 -39.96 -4.67 6.45
N GLY A 69 -40.42 -3.43 6.47
CA GLY A 69 -41.72 -3.03 5.96
C GLY A 69 -41.66 -2.74 4.46
N PHE A 70 -42.76 -3.02 3.79
CA PHE A 70 -42.91 -2.78 2.36
C PHE A 70 -44.19 -2.04 2.08
N THR A 71 -44.12 -1.02 1.24
CA THR A 71 -45.28 -0.28 0.78
C THR A 71 -45.66 -0.74 -0.63
N LEU A 72 -46.94 -1.03 -0.80
CA LEU A 72 -47.52 -1.42 -2.07
C LEU A 72 -48.31 -0.24 -2.64
N ASN A 73 -48.07 0.10 -3.88
CA ASN A 73 -48.77 1.19 -4.56
C ASN A 73 -49.34 0.70 -5.91
N ASN A 74 -50.09 1.58 -6.54
CA ASN A 74 -50.73 1.35 -7.83
C ASN A 74 -51.69 0.15 -7.80
N ILE A 75 -52.48 0.04 -6.72
CA ILE A 75 -53.50 -0.98 -6.55
C ILE A 75 -54.85 -0.30 -6.71
N ASP A 76 -55.58 -0.75 -7.74
CA ASP A 76 -56.90 -0.17 -8.07
C ASP A 76 -57.92 -0.42 -6.98
N THR A 77 -58.95 0.43 -6.90
CA THR A 77 -59.94 0.38 -5.80
C THR A 77 -60.89 -0.82 -5.88
N ASP A 78 -60.97 -1.44 -7.06
CA ASP A 78 -61.82 -2.63 -7.33
C ASP A 78 -61.05 -3.94 -7.13
N VAL A 79 -59.77 -3.89 -6.79
CA VAL A 79 -58.97 -5.07 -6.44
C VAL A 79 -59.60 -5.78 -5.27
N SER A 80 -59.90 -7.07 -5.49
CA SER A 80 -60.55 -7.97 -4.53
C SER A 80 -59.59 -8.79 -3.72
N ARG A 81 -58.37 -9.00 -4.27
CA ARG A 81 -57.33 -9.85 -3.65
C ARG A 81 -55.94 -9.31 -3.94
N VAL A 82 -55.16 -9.20 -2.89
CA VAL A 82 -53.74 -8.84 -2.97
C VAL A 82 -52.92 -9.93 -2.26
N ILE A 83 -51.92 -10.46 -2.94
CA ILE A 83 -51.01 -11.47 -2.40
C ILE A 83 -49.61 -10.99 -2.59
N VAL A 84 -48.80 -11.02 -1.54
CA VAL A 84 -47.35 -10.89 -1.63
C VAL A 84 -46.77 -12.33 -1.70
N GLU A 85 -46.06 -12.59 -2.74
CA GLU A 85 -45.25 -13.80 -2.88
C GLU A 85 -43.83 -13.48 -2.45
N VAL A 86 -43.33 -14.20 -1.45
CA VAL A 86 -41.98 -14.08 -0.94
C VAL A 86 -41.22 -15.35 -1.27
N MET A 87 -40.12 -15.23 -1.98
CA MET A 87 -39.25 -16.35 -2.30
C MET A 87 -37.93 -16.20 -1.58
N HIS A 88 -37.54 -17.19 -0.82
CA HIS A 88 -36.26 -17.29 -0.16
C HIS A 88 -35.71 -18.71 -0.24
N ASN A 89 -34.46 -18.86 -0.67
CA ASN A 89 -33.79 -20.18 -0.82
C ASN A 89 -34.63 -21.21 -1.60
N GLY A 90 -35.35 -20.76 -2.64
CA GLY A 90 -36.22 -21.63 -3.46
C GLY A 90 -37.57 -22.00 -2.81
N ILE A 91 -37.83 -21.52 -1.60
CA ILE A 91 -39.11 -21.72 -0.91
C ILE A 91 -40.00 -20.50 -1.17
N LYS A 92 -41.16 -20.75 -1.75
CA LYS A 92 -42.19 -19.75 -2.00
C LYS A 92 -43.18 -19.72 -0.85
N GLN A 93 -43.44 -18.52 -0.33
CA GLN A 93 -44.51 -18.26 0.62
C GLN A 93 -45.48 -17.23 0.01
N GLU A 94 -46.76 -17.52 0.08
CA GLU A 94 -47.81 -16.57 -0.32
C GLU A 94 -48.48 -15.98 0.92
N VAL A 95 -48.53 -14.67 0.98
CA VAL A 95 -49.13 -13.93 2.08
C VAL A 95 -50.25 -13.05 1.55
N PRO A 96 -51.52 -13.45 1.83
CA PRO A 96 -52.65 -12.63 1.49
C PRO A 96 -52.65 -11.35 2.40
N LEU A 97 -52.85 -10.22 1.79
CA LEU A 97 -52.90 -8.95 2.52
C LEU A 97 -54.31 -8.45 2.72
N VAL A 98 -54.48 -7.71 3.82
CA VAL A 98 -55.68 -6.93 4.10
C VAL A 98 -55.29 -5.47 4.20
N GLN A 99 -56.04 -4.59 3.57
CA GLN A 99 -55.81 -3.16 3.61
C GLN A 99 -55.98 -2.63 5.05
N THR A 100 -54.98 -1.91 5.55
CA THR A 100 -55.02 -1.33 6.88
C THR A 100 -54.85 0.19 6.77
N GLY A 101 -55.79 0.96 7.33
CA GLY A 101 -55.77 2.42 7.30
C GLY A 101 -55.73 3.03 5.87
N GLY A 102 -56.27 2.32 4.88
CA GLY A 102 -56.31 2.77 3.50
C GLY A 102 -55.04 2.52 2.72
N GLN A 103 -54.06 1.86 3.31
CA GLN A 103 -52.80 1.51 2.68
C GLN A 103 -52.58 0.01 2.60
N TRP A 104 -51.96 -0.45 1.54
CA TRP A 104 -51.48 -1.80 1.38
C TRP A 104 -50.02 -1.85 1.83
N ARG A 105 -49.77 -2.63 2.88
CA ARG A 105 -48.41 -2.79 3.43
C ARG A 105 -48.16 -4.27 3.72
N PHE A 106 -46.92 -4.67 3.55
CA PHE A 106 -46.41 -5.97 3.95
C PHE A 106 -45.24 -5.79 4.93
N ALA A 107 -45.22 -6.59 5.96
CA ALA A 107 -44.05 -6.79 6.82
C ALA A 107 -44.03 -8.24 7.28
N PRO A 108 -42.87 -8.87 7.38
CA PRO A 108 -42.77 -10.22 7.95
C PRO A 108 -43.28 -10.24 9.40
N THR A 109 -43.92 -11.32 9.76
CA THR A 109 -44.43 -11.52 11.15
C THR A 109 -43.37 -12.13 12.08
N SER A 110 -42.23 -12.55 11.53
CA SER A 110 -41.09 -13.07 12.26
C SER A 110 -39.80 -12.59 11.59
N ASP A 111 -38.70 -12.58 12.35
CA ASP A 111 -37.40 -12.22 11.84
C ASP A 111 -37.05 -13.04 10.59
N TRP A 112 -36.65 -12.34 9.55
CA TRP A 112 -36.02 -12.95 8.39
C TRP A 112 -34.57 -13.30 8.70
N ALA A 113 -34.10 -14.42 8.17
CA ALA A 113 -32.71 -14.80 8.21
C ALA A 113 -31.92 -13.95 7.21
N ASP A 114 -30.62 -13.83 7.42
CA ASP A 114 -29.73 -13.19 6.44
C ASP A 114 -29.82 -13.91 5.09
N GLY A 115 -29.87 -13.12 4.03
CA GLY A 115 -29.94 -13.60 2.64
C GLY A 115 -30.91 -12.81 1.77
N GLY A 116 -30.97 -13.24 0.50
CA GLY A 116 -31.81 -12.58 -0.50
C GLY A 116 -33.26 -13.07 -0.47
N TYR A 117 -34.17 -12.14 -0.57
CA TYR A 117 -35.61 -12.35 -0.68
C TYR A 117 -36.11 -11.72 -1.98
N ILE A 118 -36.89 -12.44 -2.75
CA ILE A 118 -37.55 -11.92 -3.95
C ILE A 118 -39.03 -11.82 -3.65
N LEU A 119 -39.54 -10.60 -3.76
CA LEU A 119 -40.95 -10.31 -3.50
C LEU A 119 -41.65 -9.92 -4.80
N THR A 120 -42.83 -10.42 -5.00
CA THR A 120 -43.75 -9.99 -6.05
C THR A 120 -45.16 -9.81 -5.48
N VAL A 121 -45.87 -8.86 -6.03
CA VAL A 121 -47.27 -8.62 -5.67
C VAL A 121 -48.16 -9.09 -6.78
N LYS A 122 -49.10 -9.94 -6.47
CA LYS A 122 -50.16 -10.38 -7.37
C LYS A 122 -51.47 -9.75 -6.93
N VAL A 123 -52.15 -9.10 -7.84
CA VAL A 123 -53.45 -8.48 -7.62
C VAL A 123 -54.49 -9.15 -8.54
N GLU A 124 -55.73 -9.25 -8.02
CA GLU A 124 -56.89 -9.74 -8.77
C GLU A 124 -58.05 -8.79 -8.46
N ASP A 125 -58.69 -8.28 -9.48
CA ASP A 125 -59.86 -7.45 -9.35
C ASP A 125 -61.16 -8.28 -9.20
N ARG A 126 -62.28 -7.60 -9.16
CA ARG A 126 -63.60 -8.27 -9.07
C ARG A 126 -64.01 -8.88 -10.43
N ALA A 127 -63.48 -8.36 -11.52
CA ALA A 127 -63.75 -8.90 -12.86
C ALA A 127 -62.92 -10.15 -13.17
N GLY A 128 -61.90 -10.44 -12.36
CA GLY A 128 -61.01 -11.59 -12.51
C GLY A 128 -59.72 -11.26 -13.30
N ASN A 129 -59.48 -9.97 -13.58
CA ASN A 129 -58.19 -9.59 -14.18
C ASN A 129 -57.09 -9.76 -13.13
N VAL A 130 -55.94 -10.26 -13.61
CA VAL A 130 -54.79 -10.54 -12.74
C VAL A 130 -53.59 -9.78 -13.27
N LYS A 131 -52.89 -9.09 -12.39
CA LYS A 131 -51.61 -8.45 -12.67
C LYS A 131 -50.61 -8.78 -11.57
N GLN A 132 -49.34 -8.77 -11.99
CA GLN A 132 -48.23 -9.00 -11.07
C GLN A 132 -47.18 -7.89 -11.21
N SER A 133 -46.60 -7.51 -10.08
CA SER A 133 -45.51 -6.53 -10.07
C SER A 133 -44.23 -7.09 -10.70
N ALA A 134 -43.34 -6.21 -11.09
CA ALA A 134 -41.95 -6.58 -11.22
C ALA A 134 -41.42 -7.17 -9.88
N PRO A 135 -40.51 -8.14 -9.90
CA PRO A 135 -39.89 -8.65 -8.68
C PRO A 135 -39.02 -7.58 -8.03
N LEU A 136 -39.17 -7.43 -6.72
CA LEU A 136 -38.29 -6.66 -5.86
C LEU A 136 -37.35 -7.64 -5.15
N THR A 137 -36.04 -7.47 -5.32
CA THR A 137 -35.06 -8.22 -4.54
C THR A 137 -34.60 -7.37 -3.36
N VAL A 138 -34.67 -7.95 -2.16
CA VAL A 138 -34.22 -7.34 -0.91
C VAL A 138 -33.25 -8.32 -0.25
N THR A 139 -32.16 -7.81 0.28
CA THR A 139 -31.20 -8.60 1.05
C THR A 139 -31.25 -8.19 2.51
N VAL A 140 -31.50 -9.14 3.38
CA VAL A 140 -31.31 -8.95 4.84
C VAL A 140 -29.89 -9.34 5.18
N ASP A 141 -29.18 -8.44 5.81
CA ASP A 141 -27.82 -8.65 6.25
C ASP A 141 -27.63 -8.00 7.62
N THR A 142 -27.41 -8.82 8.62
CA THR A 142 -27.23 -8.38 10.01
C THR A 142 -25.84 -8.65 10.56
N HIS A 143 -24.93 -9.11 9.71
CA HIS A 143 -23.59 -9.48 10.11
C HIS A 143 -22.54 -8.69 9.38
N ILE A 144 -21.58 -8.22 10.13
CA ILE A 144 -20.36 -7.63 9.61
C ILE A 144 -19.16 -8.15 10.38
N ALA A 145 -18.08 -8.42 9.69
CA ALA A 145 -16.81 -8.81 10.29
C ALA A 145 -15.66 -8.00 9.70
N ILE A 146 -14.57 -7.96 10.43
CA ILE A 146 -13.26 -7.61 9.91
C ILE A 146 -12.47 -8.91 9.93
N ASP A 147 -12.15 -9.44 8.76
CA ASP A 147 -11.51 -10.75 8.62
C ASP A 147 -10.02 -10.69 9.00
N ARG A 148 -9.37 -9.62 8.59
CA ARG A 148 -7.95 -9.40 8.85
C ARG A 148 -7.61 -7.92 8.85
N ILE A 149 -6.74 -7.54 9.75
CA ILE A 149 -6.01 -6.26 9.73
C ILE A 149 -4.54 -6.61 9.63
N GLU A 150 -3.85 -6.00 8.69
CA GLU A 150 -2.46 -6.28 8.40
C GLU A 150 -1.68 -4.97 8.31
N LEU A 151 -0.55 -4.94 8.99
CA LEU A 151 0.48 -3.94 8.76
C LEU A 151 1.29 -4.43 7.56
N VAL A 152 1.12 -3.75 6.46
CA VAL A 152 1.59 -4.20 5.17
C VAL A 152 3.06 -3.94 4.93
N ASN A 153 3.57 -2.84 5.47
CA ASN A 153 4.99 -2.55 5.55
C ASN A 153 5.58 -3.05 6.89
N ASP A 154 5.11 -4.23 7.31
CA ASP A 154 5.70 -5.01 8.38
C ASP A 154 7.13 -5.38 7.97
N SER A 155 8.10 -4.86 8.68
CA SER A 155 9.49 -4.94 8.27
C SER A 155 10.21 -6.08 8.98
N SER A 156 11.16 -6.69 8.32
CA SER A 156 12.04 -7.74 8.84
C SER A 156 11.33 -9.10 9.10
N ILE A 157 10.50 -9.23 10.10
CA ILE A 157 9.80 -10.47 10.45
C ILE A 157 8.32 -10.31 10.10
N PRO A 158 7.79 -11.07 9.14
CA PRO A 158 6.37 -10.96 8.80
C PRO A 158 5.45 -11.30 9.99
N ASP A 159 4.36 -10.55 10.11
CA ASP A 159 3.29 -10.74 11.10
C ASP A 159 3.68 -10.44 12.57
N ASP A 160 4.80 -9.76 12.83
CA ASP A 160 5.13 -9.29 14.18
C ASP A 160 4.62 -7.87 14.46
N ASN A 161 4.08 -7.22 13.44
CA ASN A 161 3.54 -5.86 13.47
C ASN A 161 4.57 -4.80 13.89
N LEU A 162 5.81 -5.04 13.58
CA LEU A 162 6.91 -4.10 13.80
C LEU A 162 7.35 -3.53 12.46
N THR A 163 7.42 -2.19 12.34
CA THR A 163 7.82 -1.54 11.10
C THR A 163 8.84 -0.43 11.34
N ASN A 164 9.80 -0.33 10.43
CA ASN A 164 10.71 0.79 10.36
C ASN A 164 10.18 1.95 9.50
N GLU A 165 8.96 1.84 9.03
CA GLU A 165 8.33 2.90 8.23
C GLU A 165 7.52 3.84 9.12
N ALA A 166 7.93 5.13 9.16
CA ALA A 166 7.22 6.16 9.93
C ALA A 166 5.79 6.43 9.40
N ARG A 167 5.48 5.97 8.20
CA ARG A 167 4.14 6.05 7.59
C ARG A 167 3.60 4.65 7.39
N PRO A 168 3.01 4.07 8.42
CA PRO A 168 2.53 2.71 8.34
C PRO A 168 1.42 2.60 7.28
N HIS A 169 1.50 1.52 6.52
CA HIS A 169 0.50 1.12 5.55
C HIS A 169 -0.27 -0.09 6.10
N PHE A 170 -1.58 0.05 6.14
CA PHE A 170 -2.46 -1.00 6.62
C PHE A 170 -3.36 -1.51 5.51
N GLN A 171 -3.54 -2.80 5.51
CA GLN A 171 -4.54 -3.46 4.70
C GLN A 171 -5.57 -4.10 5.61
N VAL A 172 -6.84 -3.90 5.27
CA VAL A 172 -7.97 -4.46 5.99
C VAL A 172 -8.76 -5.34 5.04
N THR A 173 -8.92 -6.60 5.41
CA THR A 173 -9.76 -7.53 4.67
C THR A 173 -11.09 -7.68 5.38
N VAL A 174 -12.15 -7.50 4.64
CA VAL A 174 -13.53 -7.52 5.10
C VAL A 174 -14.41 -8.23 4.06
N PRO A 175 -15.63 -8.64 4.39
CA PRO A 175 -16.60 -9.14 3.42
C PRO A 175 -16.84 -8.17 2.26
N ALA A 176 -17.22 -8.71 1.11
CA ALA A 176 -17.36 -7.93 -0.14
C ALA A 176 -18.50 -6.90 -0.13
N ASP A 177 -19.39 -6.98 0.82
CA ASP A 177 -20.52 -6.10 1.06
C ASP A 177 -20.20 -4.88 1.94
N VAL A 178 -19.01 -4.86 2.55
CA VAL A 178 -18.50 -3.69 3.27
C VAL A 178 -18.28 -2.54 2.30
N ASN A 179 -18.87 -1.38 2.62
CA ASN A 179 -18.83 -0.18 1.79
C ASN A 179 -18.01 0.96 2.40
N GLY A 180 -17.53 0.79 3.63
CA GLY A 180 -16.69 1.77 4.28
C GLY A 180 -15.80 1.15 5.34
N VAL A 181 -14.51 1.49 5.29
CA VAL A 181 -13.51 1.14 6.30
C VAL A 181 -12.79 2.42 6.70
N ARG A 182 -12.67 2.65 8.00
CA ARG A 182 -11.93 3.80 8.52
C ARG A 182 -11.04 3.40 9.68
N LEU A 183 -9.93 4.11 9.79
CA LEU A 183 -8.86 3.79 10.71
C LEU A 183 -8.58 4.95 11.68
N SER A 184 -8.16 4.62 12.89
CA SER A 184 -7.78 5.57 13.92
C SER A 184 -6.61 5.02 14.74
N ILE A 185 -5.63 5.88 15.08
CA ILE A 185 -4.53 5.55 16.01
C ILE A 185 -4.57 6.38 17.30
N ASP A 186 -5.62 7.16 17.51
CA ASP A 186 -5.79 8.04 18.67
C ASP A 186 -6.95 7.60 19.59
N GLY A 187 -7.34 6.33 19.47
CA GLY A 187 -8.42 5.75 20.26
C GLY A 187 -9.81 6.11 19.77
N GLY A 188 -9.95 6.41 18.48
CA GLY A 188 -11.25 6.71 17.86
C GLY A 188 -11.67 8.18 17.93
N LYS A 189 -10.75 9.09 18.29
CA LYS A 189 -11.04 10.53 18.31
C LYS A 189 -11.03 11.12 16.91
N THR A 190 -10.08 10.67 16.07
CA THR A 190 -9.96 11.06 14.67
C THR A 190 -9.97 9.80 13.81
N TRP A 191 -10.77 9.80 12.76
CA TRP A 191 -10.91 8.69 11.84
C TRP A 191 -10.51 9.10 10.43
N PHE A 192 -9.88 8.17 9.73
CA PHE A 192 -9.43 8.34 8.34
C PHE A 192 -10.03 7.22 7.49
N ASP A 193 -10.64 7.59 6.38
CA ASP A 193 -11.25 6.62 5.48
C ASP A 193 -10.18 5.89 4.68
N ALA A 194 -10.26 4.57 4.65
CA ALA A 194 -9.46 3.72 3.79
C ALA A 194 -9.96 3.78 2.35
N THR A 195 -9.09 3.43 1.43
CA THR A 195 -9.42 3.32 0.01
C THR A 195 -9.63 1.86 -0.35
N GLN A 196 -10.75 1.56 -0.99
CA GLN A 196 -11.00 0.21 -1.47
C GLN A 196 -10.03 -0.14 -2.59
N SER A 197 -9.38 -1.28 -2.46
CA SER A 197 -8.54 -1.88 -3.49
C SER A 197 -9.41 -2.37 -4.68
N ALA A 198 -8.77 -2.70 -5.80
CA ALA A 198 -9.46 -3.37 -6.90
C ALA A 198 -9.97 -4.77 -6.55
N THR A 199 -9.37 -5.38 -5.55
CA THR A 199 -9.87 -6.64 -4.98
C THR A 199 -11.01 -6.31 -4.03
N SER A 200 -12.20 -6.82 -4.33
CA SER A 200 -13.38 -6.65 -3.48
C SER A 200 -13.09 -7.15 -2.05
N GLY A 201 -13.50 -6.36 -1.07
CA GLY A 201 -13.29 -6.68 0.34
C GLY A 201 -11.90 -6.36 0.86
N VAL A 202 -11.04 -5.74 0.08
CA VAL A 202 -9.70 -5.32 0.51
C VAL A 202 -9.62 -3.80 0.52
N TRP A 203 -9.18 -3.23 1.63
CA TRP A 203 -9.09 -1.79 1.85
C TRP A 203 -7.70 -1.43 2.32
N ASP A 204 -7.15 -0.36 1.77
CA ASP A 204 -5.81 0.12 2.01
C ASP A 204 -5.80 1.52 2.59
N TYR A 205 -4.92 1.74 3.56
CA TYR A 205 -4.64 3.06 4.08
C TYR A 205 -3.17 3.22 4.42
N THR A 206 -2.53 4.22 3.85
CA THR A 206 -1.18 4.65 4.22
C THR A 206 -1.26 5.95 5.00
N TRP A 207 -0.64 5.99 6.18
CA TRP A 207 -0.63 7.20 6.99
C TRP A 207 0.07 8.33 6.24
N LEU A 208 -0.56 9.50 6.16
CA LEU A 208 -0.07 10.62 5.38
C LEU A 208 1.05 11.39 6.07
N THR A 209 1.11 11.34 7.39
CA THR A 209 2.11 11.99 8.23
C THR A 209 2.89 10.95 9.00
N ASN A 210 4.12 11.31 9.39
CA ASN A 210 4.90 10.42 10.23
C ASN A 210 4.20 10.18 11.57
N VAL A 211 4.07 8.93 11.94
CA VAL A 211 3.66 8.49 13.26
C VAL A 211 4.91 8.34 14.13
N ALA A 212 4.83 8.70 15.38
CA ALA A 212 5.98 8.65 16.29
C ALA A 212 6.44 7.21 16.54
N ASN A 213 7.71 7.04 16.86
CA ASN A 213 8.24 5.75 17.29
C ASN A 213 7.58 5.27 18.59
N GLY A 214 7.44 3.97 18.72
CA GLY A 214 6.88 3.32 19.89
C GLY A 214 5.62 2.50 19.58
N PRO A 215 5.00 1.95 20.61
CA PRO A 215 3.80 1.12 20.47
C PRO A 215 2.56 1.99 20.18
N HIS A 216 1.75 1.50 19.27
CA HIS A 216 0.50 2.11 18.84
C HIS A 216 -0.59 1.04 18.79
N THR A 217 -1.83 1.48 18.91
CA THR A 217 -3.00 0.65 18.69
C THR A 217 -3.81 1.26 17.55
N LEU A 218 -3.88 0.53 16.45
CA LEU A 218 -4.80 0.83 15.37
C LEU A 218 -6.20 0.38 15.77
N MET A 219 -7.19 1.24 15.60
CA MET A 219 -8.61 0.88 15.61
C MET A 219 -9.13 0.94 14.18
N VAL A 220 -9.81 -0.10 13.77
CA VAL A 220 -10.48 -0.18 12.47
C VAL A 220 -11.96 -0.29 12.70
N GLU A 221 -12.76 0.55 12.06
CA GLU A 221 -14.20 0.43 11.98
C GLU A 221 -14.59 0.11 10.55
N ALA A 222 -15.38 -0.93 10.37
CA ALA A 222 -15.98 -1.28 9.10
C ALA A 222 -17.49 -1.04 9.15
N THR A 223 -18.05 -0.60 8.04
CA THR A 223 -19.48 -0.42 7.82
C THR A 223 -19.86 -1.12 6.52
N ASP A 224 -20.90 -1.93 6.53
CA ASP A 224 -21.40 -2.60 5.34
C ASP A 224 -22.52 -1.81 4.65
N LYS A 225 -23.02 -2.34 3.56
CA LYS A 225 -24.10 -1.73 2.79
C LYS A 225 -25.41 -1.69 3.57
N ALA A 226 -25.64 -2.67 4.44
CA ALA A 226 -26.82 -2.72 5.32
C ALA A 226 -26.72 -1.74 6.51
N GLY A 227 -25.56 -1.10 6.71
CA GLY A 227 -25.33 -0.16 7.80
C GLY A 227 -24.86 -0.80 9.10
N ASN A 228 -24.57 -2.11 9.12
CA ASN A 228 -23.95 -2.75 10.27
C ASN A 228 -22.54 -2.20 10.47
N LYS A 229 -22.09 -2.16 11.72
CA LYS A 229 -20.77 -1.66 12.09
C LYS A 229 -20.06 -2.64 13.00
N THR A 230 -18.78 -2.77 12.77
CA THR A 230 -17.88 -3.52 13.65
C THR A 230 -16.58 -2.79 13.85
N THR A 231 -15.91 -3.05 14.97
CA THR A 231 -14.61 -2.42 15.28
C THR A 231 -13.63 -3.49 15.74
N GLN A 232 -12.41 -3.42 15.21
CA GLN A 232 -11.32 -4.30 15.61
C GLN A 232 -10.04 -3.49 15.85
N LYS A 233 -9.10 -4.06 16.58
CA LYS A 233 -7.83 -3.41 16.93
C LYS A 233 -6.65 -4.26 16.47
N LEU A 234 -5.58 -3.56 16.10
CA LEU A 234 -4.26 -4.13 15.85
C LEU A 234 -3.23 -3.32 16.64
N ASP A 235 -2.48 -3.98 17.50
CA ASP A 235 -1.33 -3.35 18.13
C ASP A 235 -0.12 -3.50 17.19
N PHE A 236 0.61 -2.41 17.01
CA PHE A 236 1.79 -2.37 16.17
C PHE A 236 2.84 -1.44 16.76
N ILE A 237 4.06 -1.58 16.30
CA ILE A 237 5.19 -0.79 16.78
C ILE A 237 5.86 -0.12 15.57
N ILE A 238 6.11 1.17 15.69
CA ILE A 238 6.99 1.89 14.78
C ILE A 238 8.33 2.04 15.45
N ASP A 239 9.35 1.57 14.77
CA ASP A 239 10.72 1.75 15.17
C ASP A 239 11.58 2.13 13.96
N THR A 240 11.86 3.41 13.84
CA THR A 240 12.69 3.99 12.78
C THR A 240 14.07 4.36 13.28
N LEU A 241 14.39 4.00 14.53
CA LEU A 241 15.60 4.45 15.20
C LEU A 241 16.53 3.26 15.41
N LEU A 242 17.76 3.47 15.06
CA LEU A 242 18.84 2.56 15.40
C LEU A 242 20.09 3.39 15.66
N SER A 243 20.67 3.23 16.82
CA SER A 243 21.89 3.94 17.21
C SER A 243 23.06 3.57 16.30
N GLU A 244 23.92 4.54 16.04
CA GLU A 244 25.18 4.31 15.34
C GLU A 244 26.11 3.50 16.27
N PRO A 245 26.48 2.25 15.91
CA PRO A 245 27.33 1.42 16.76
C PRO A 245 28.77 1.99 16.80
N THR A 246 29.49 1.66 17.82
CA THR A 246 30.91 1.99 17.94
C THR A 246 31.75 0.71 18.04
N ILE A 247 32.98 0.78 17.56
CA ILE A 247 33.98 -0.26 17.73
C ILE A 247 35.28 0.35 18.21
N THR A 248 35.90 -0.28 19.20
CA THR A 248 37.16 0.18 19.80
C THR A 248 38.12 -0.99 19.99
N LEU A 249 39.40 -0.72 19.81
CA LEU A 249 40.47 -1.65 20.24
C LEU A 249 40.45 -1.77 21.75
N ASP A 250 40.59 -2.99 22.25
CA ASP A 250 40.68 -3.22 23.70
C ASP A 250 41.97 -2.62 24.24
N SER A 251 41.84 -1.85 25.33
CA SER A 251 42.99 -1.14 25.92
C SER A 251 44.13 -2.07 26.44
N ALA A 252 43.86 -3.36 26.62
CA ALA A 252 44.87 -4.32 26.97
C ALA A 252 45.74 -4.78 25.79
N ASP A 253 45.22 -4.61 24.59
CA ASP A 253 45.88 -4.99 23.35
C ASP A 253 46.44 -3.75 22.58
N ASP A 254 46.17 -2.54 23.09
CA ASP A 254 46.66 -1.28 22.60
C ASP A 254 48.08 -1.04 23.12
N SER A 255 49.11 -1.20 22.25
CA SER A 255 50.51 -1.21 22.67
C SER A 255 51.06 0.13 23.12
N ALA A 256 50.47 1.23 22.65
CA ALA A 256 50.71 2.58 23.11
C ALA A 256 49.35 3.25 23.34
N ALA A 257 49.01 3.44 24.60
CA ALA A 257 47.66 3.74 25.07
C ALA A 257 46.89 4.86 24.26
N GLY A 258 45.87 4.45 23.51
CA GLY A 258 44.94 5.34 22.85
C GLY A 258 45.31 5.68 21.41
N ASP A 259 46.23 4.97 20.76
CA ASP A 259 46.69 5.22 19.42
C ASP A 259 46.22 4.21 18.35
N ASN A 260 45.54 3.16 18.78
CA ASN A 260 45.02 2.07 17.94
C ASN A 260 46.12 1.27 17.21
N ILE A 261 47.31 1.24 17.77
CA ILE A 261 48.40 0.42 17.29
C ILE A 261 48.70 -0.66 18.25
N THR A 262 48.96 -1.81 17.73
CA THR A 262 49.20 -2.98 18.52
C THR A 262 50.29 -3.86 17.92
N ASN A 263 51.12 -4.40 18.82
CA ASN A 263 52.04 -5.50 18.50
C ASN A 263 51.38 -6.88 18.70
N VAL A 264 50.13 -6.87 19.12
CA VAL A 264 49.33 -8.08 19.29
C VAL A 264 48.75 -8.48 17.91
N LYS A 265 49.16 -9.62 17.37
CA LYS A 265 48.71 -10.11 16.05
C LYS A 265 47.25 -10.62 16.06
N MET A 266 46.63 -10.77 17.22
CA MET A 266 45.21 -11.14 17.39
C MET A 266 44.52 -10.20 18.37
N PRO A 267 44.38 -8.91 18.07
CA PRO A 267 43.81 -7.94 18.97
C PRO A 267 42.32 -8.14 19.20
N GLY A 268 41.85 -7.83 20.43
CA GLY A 268 40.44 -7.81 20.77
C GLY A 268 39.78 -6.45 20.51
N PHE A 269 38.50 -6.46 20.12
CA PHE A 269 37.70 -5.27 19.88
C PHE A 269 36.40 -5.34 20.70
N THR A 270 36.08 -4.23 21.34
CA THR A 270 34.79 -4.06 22.02
C THR A 270 33.86 -3.20 21.19
N LEU A 271 32.64 -3.67 21.03
CA LEU A 271 31.58 -2.96 20.35
C LEU A 271 30.66 -2.31 21.37
N GLY A 272 30.38 -1.02 21.17
CA GLY A 272 29.51 -0.21 22.04
C GLY A 272 28.37 0.43 21.27
N ASN A 273 27.51 1.13 22.01
CA ASN A 273 26.36 1.87 21.49
C ASN A 273 25.43 1.01 20.61
N ILE A 274 25.26 -0.26 21.00
CA ILE A 274 24.40 -1.20 20.31
C ILE A 274 23.11 -1.34 21.10
N ASP A 275 22.02 -0.98 20.47
CA ASP A 275 20.69 -0.99 21.08
C ASP A 275 20.28 -2.41 21.49
N ALA A 276 19.40 -2.50 22.48
CA ALA A 276 19.05 -3.79 23.09
C ALA A 276 18.26 -4.71 22.14
N ASP A 277 17.62 -4.15 21.17
CA ASP A 277 16.78 -4.80 20.14
C ASP A 277 17.55 -5.19 18.87
N VAL A 278 18.85 -4.89 18.83
CA VAL A 278 19.73 -5.34 17.74
C VAL A 278 19.76 -6.86 17.72
N THR A 279 19.40 -7.42 16.59
CA THR A 279 19.34 -8.87 16.34
C THR A 279 20.56 -9.38 15.61
N LYS A 280 21.19 -8.51 14.81
CA LYS A 280 22.31 -8.88 13.97
C LYS A 280 23.41 -7.84 14.04
N VAL A 281 24.61 -8.31 14.27
CA VAL A 281 25.82 -7.49 14.27
C VAL A 281 26.82 -8.15 13.35
N VAL A 282 27.28 -7.41 12.33
CA VAL A 282 28.26 -7.88 11.37
C VAL A 282 29.44 -6.94 11.39
N VAL A 283 30.61 -7.51 11.63
CA VAL A 283 31.88 -6.79 11.47
C VAL A 283 32.41 -7.08 10.08
N THR A 284 32.67 -6.02 9.32
CA THR A 284 33.39 -6.10 8.07
C THR A 284 34.83 -5.71 8.33
N VAL A 285 35.73 -6.63 8.10
CA VAL A 285 37.18 -6.40 8.15
C VAL A 285 37.70 -6.27 6.74
N ALA A 286 38.24 -5.10 6.40
CA ALA A 286 38.87 -4.83 5.13
C ALA A 286 40.39 -4.80 5.29
N HIS A 287 41.10 -5.61 4.51
CA HIS A 287 42.57 -5.65 4.45
C HIS A 287 42.98 -6.13 3.05
N ASP A 288 43.96 -5.48 2.41
CA ASP A 288 44.45 -5.79 1.07
C ASP A 288 43.36 -5.94 0.00
N GLY A 289 42.37 -5.05 0.02
CA GLY A 289 41.25 -5.05 -0.95
C GLY A 289 40.28 -6.22 -0.81
N LYS A 290 40.40 -7.02 0.24
CA LYS A 290 39.49 -8.11 0.60
C LYS A 290 38.64 -7.68 1.78
N ASN A 291 37.35 -7.87 1.64
CA ASN A 291 36.41 -7.67 2.73
C ASN A 291 35.99 -9.03 3.27
N GLN A 292 36.16 -9.23 4.57
CA GLN A 292 35.63 -10.37 5.28
C GLN A 292 34.47 -9.88 6.17
N GLN A 293 33.30 -10.47 6.00
CA GLN A 293 32.17 -10.21 6.86
C GLN A 293 32.08 -11.32 7.92
N ILE A 294 31.96 -10.92 9.16
CA ILE A 294 31.90 -11.81 10.32
C ILE A 294 30.66 -11.43 11.11
N GLU A 295 29.71 -12.32 11.16
CA GLU A 295 28.55 -12.16 12.02
C GLU A 295 28.95 -12.54 13.46
N LEU A 296 28.66 -11.65 14.40
CA LEU A 296 29.01 -11.83 15.79
C LEU A 296 27.89 -12.53 16.55
N ILE A 297 28.30 -13.35 17.51
CA ILE A 297 27.41 -13.93 18.52
C ILE A 297 27.67 -13.20 19.83
N LYS A 298 26.62 -12.71 20.47
CA LYS A 298 26.70 -12.02 21.76
C LYS A 298 27.17 -12.99 22.83
N ASN A 299 28.29 -12.69 23.47
CA ASN A 299 28.86 -13.52 24.52
C ASN A 299 28.88 -12.77 25.84
N GLY A 300 28.31 -13.34 26.91
CA GLY A 300 28.29 -12.73 28.24
C GLY A 300 27.61 -11.36 28.31
N GLY A 301 26.70 -11.03 27.36
CA GLY A 301 26.02 -9.74 27.30
C GLY A 301 26.78 -8.64 26.56
N VAL A 302 28.00 -8.89 26.09
CA VAL A 302 28.86 -7.92 25.39
C VAL A 302 29.11 -8.40 23.97
N TRP A 303 29.12 -7.46 23.04
CA TRP A 303 29.55 -7.69 21.67
C TRP A 303 31.05 -7.47 21.57
N ARG A 304 31.79 -8.52 21.20
CA ARG A 304 33.23 -8.47 21.02
C ARG A 304 33.63 -9.14 19.70
N PHE A 305 34.69 -8.62 19.12
CA PHE A 305 35.31 -9.20 17.94
C PHE A 305 36.79 -9.52 18.24
N THR A 306 37.27 -10.65 17.79
CA THR A 306 38.70 -11.02 17.78
C THR A 306 38.97 -11.79 16.52
N PRO A 307 40.08 -11.48 15.80
CA PRO A 307 40.43 -12.20 14.58
C PRO A 307 40.64 -13.70 14.83
N GLY A 308 40.15 -14.53 13.91
CA GLY A 308 40.31 -15.98 14.04
C GLY A 308 41.72 -16.52 13.72
N ALA A 309 42.63 -15.67 13.22
CA ALA A 309 44.04 -15.99 12.95
C ALA A 309 44.92 -14.73 13.12
N ALA A 310 46.19 -14.93 13.31
CA ALA A 310 47.16 -13.84 13.41
C ALA A 310 47.17 -12.97 12.16
N TRP A 311 47.04 -11.68 12.35
CA TRP A 311 47.18 -10.67 11.30
C TRP A 311 48.66 -10.43 10.96
N THR A 312 48.92 -10.06 9.72
CA THR A 312 50.25 -9.62 9.28
C THR A 312 50.40 -8.13 9.51
N ASP A 313 51.62 -7.60 9.44
CA ASP A 313 51.87 -6.17 9.50
C ASP A 313 51.05 -5.43 8.44
N GLY A 314 50.46 -4.29 8.84
CA GLY A 314 49.62 -3.45 7.99
C GLY A 314 48.30 -3.05 8.66
N ASP A 315 47.47 -2.41 7.89
CA ASP A 315 46.22 -1.83 8.34
C ASP A 315 45.01 -2.72 8.15
N TYR A 316 44.18 -2.72 9.17
CA TYR A 316 42.89 -3.38 9.16
C TYR A 316 41.78 -2.37 9.43
N THR A 317 40.87 -2.19 8.47
CA THR A 317 39.70 -1.32 8.64
C THR A 317 38.49 -2.15 9.01
N LEU A 318 37.90 -1.83 10.17
CA LEU A 318 36.71 -2.49 10.70
C LEU A 318 35.53 -1.56 10.65
N THR A 319 34.42 -2.05 10.10
CA THR A 319 33.12 -1.39 10.18
C THR A 319 32.11 -2.37 10.77
N VAL A 320 31.23 -1.86 11.62
CA VAL A 320 30.15 -2.64 12.22
C VAL A 320 28.86 -2.25 11.55
N LYS A 321 28.17 -3.24 11.00
CA LYS A 321 26.77 -3.12 10.61
C LYS A 321 25.91 -3.73 11.71
N VAL A 322 24.93 -3.00 12.15
CA VAL A 322 23.89 -3.48 13.05
C VAL A 322 22.54 -3.49 12.33
N GLU A 323 21.70 -4.42 12.75
CA GLU A 323 20.34 -4.54 12.28
C GLU A 323 19.46 -4.87 13.49
N ASP A 324 18.39 -4.10 13.68
CA ASP A 324 17.43 -4.32 14.75
C ASP A 324 16.31 -5.26 14.34
N LYS A 325 15.36 -5.45 15.21
CA LYS A 325 14.17 -6.27 14.94
C LYS A 325 13.26 -5.64 13.87
N ALA A 326 13.24 -4.32 13.80
CA ALA A 326 12.42 -3.60 12.83
C ALA A 326 13.03 -3.62 11.42
N GLY A 327 14.28 -4.10 11.27
CA GLY A 327 14.99 -4.09 10.00
C GLY A 327 15.69 -2.77 9.69
N ASN A 328 15.75 -1.82 10.65
CA ASN A 328 16.63 -0.68 10.52
C ASN A 328 18.07 -1.19 10.50
N THR A 329 18.89 -0.55 9.69
CA THR A 329 20.31 -0.85 9.63
C THR A 329 21.12 0.40 9.84
N ASN A 330 22.17 0.29 10.62
CA ASN A 330 23.11 1.38 10.83
C ASN A 330 24.55 0.85 10.81
N TYR A 331 25.49 1.76 10.61
CA TYR A 331 26.88 1.41 10.48
C TYR A 331 27.71 2.26 11.44
N SER A 332 28.77 1.67 11.96
CA SER A 332 29.77 2.43 12.72
C SER A 332 30.59 3.32 11.80
N ALA A 333 31.14 4.37 12.34
CA ALA A 333 32.36 4.92 11.81
C ALA A 333 33.41 3.80 11.64
N PRO A 334 34.23 3.85 10.60
CA PRO A 334 35.30 2.89 10.42
C PRO A 334 36.36 3.04 11.52
N LEU A 335 36.81 1.91 12.06
CA LEU A 335 37.97 1.83 12.95
C LEU A 335 39.15 1.23 12.18
N THR A 336 40.23 1.95 12.15
CA THR A 336 41.50 1.41 11.60
C THR A 336 42.45 1.07 12.73
N VAL A 337 43.05 -0.11 12.64
CA VAL A 337 44.07 -0.60 13.55
C VAL A 337 45.30 -1.03 12.77
N THR A 338 46.45 -0.60 13.17
CA THR A 338 47.72 -0.97 12.55
C THR A 338 48.41 -2.08 13.34
N ILE A 339 48.68 -3.16 12.63
CA ILE A 339 49.69 -4.16 13.05
C ILE A 339 50.99 -3.79 12.36
N ASP A 340 51.98 -3.40 13.14
CA ASP A 340 53.16 -2.84 12.53
C ASP A 340 54.48 -3.30 13.21
N THR A 341 55.40 -3.75 12.43
CA THR A 341 56.73 -4.19 12.85
C THR A 341 57.84 -3.65 11.95
N GLN A 342 57.54 -2.71 11.02
CA GLN A 342 58.52 -2.19 10.05
C GLN A 342 58.20 -0.75 9.63
N THR A 343 59.23 0.00 9.25
CA THR A 343 59.08 1.36 8.71
C THR A 343 58.80 1.36 7.23
N SER A 344 57.62 1.84 6.83
CA SER A 344 57.20 1.98 5.43
C SER A 344 56.02 2.95 5.33
N ILE A 345 55.61 3.29 4.12
CA ILE A 345 54.27 3.80 3.88
C ILE A 345 53.45 2.59 3.41
N ASP A 346 52.72 1.98 4.34
CA ASP A 346 52.01 0.73 4.06
C ASP A 346 50.74 0.98 3.25
N ARG A 347 50.14 2.15 3.50
CA ARG A 347 48.95 2.54 2.74
C ARG A 347 48.71 4.05 2.81
N ILE A 348 48.30 4.59 1.69
CA ILE A 348 47.63 5.89 1.61
C ILE A 348 46.21 5.58 1.20
N GLY A 349 45.22 5.96 2.00
CA GLY A 349 43.81 5.72 1.72
C GLY A 349 42.99 6.98 1.88
N LEU A 350 41.98 7.13 1.07
CA LEU A 350 40.94 8.13 1.22
C LEU A 350 39.96 7.60 2.27
N LEU A 351 39.85 8.24 3.47
CA LEU A 351 39.03 7.77 4.56
C LEU A 351 37.54 7.94 4.24
N ASN A 352 37.24 9.02 3.54
CA ASN A 352 35.96 9.31 2.96
C ASN A 352 35.92 8.89 1.47
N ASP A 353 36.54 7.74 1.19
CA ASP A 353 36.39 7.03 -0.06
C ASP A 353 35.01 6.42 -0.08
N THR A 354 34.10 7.04 -0.81
CA THR A 354 32.68 6.74 -0.81
C THR A 354 32.32 5.83 -1.98
N GLY A 355 31.22 5.13 -1.92
CA GLY A 355 30.82 4.23 -2.99
C GLY A 355 31.55 2.91 -3.02
N ILE A 356 32.50 2.70 -3.94
CA ILE A 356 33.35 1.51 -4.02
C ILE A 356 34.60 1.76 -3.23
N VAL A 357 34.68 1.16 -2.03
CA VAL A 357 35.82 1.36 -1.14
C VAL A 357 37.12 0.83 -1.80
N GLY A 358 38.09 1.70 -1.94
CA GLY A 358 39.41 1.39 -2.44
C GLY A 358 39.67 1.82 -3.89
N ASP A 359 38.74 2.49 -4.57
CA ASP A 359 38.92 3.04 -5.93
C ASP A 359 39.45 4.47 -5.90
N ASN A 360 39.53 5.07 -4.70
CA ASN A 360 39.96 6.45 -4.47
C ASN A 360 39.04 7.50 -5.13
N LEU A 361 37.78 7.20 -5.28
CA LEU A 361 36.73 8.09 -5.71
C LEU A 361 35.89 8.51 -4.50
N THR A 362 35.69 9.82 -4.28
CA THR A 362 34.97 10.32 -3.11
C THR A 362 33.96 11.40 -3.47
N ASN A 363 32.81 11.36 -2.78
CA ASN A 363 31.80 12.42 -2.84
C ASN A 363 32.06 13.57 -1.84
N GLU A 364 33.20 13.56 -1.16
CA GLU A 364 33.54 14.60 -0.22
C GLU A 364 34.44 15.67 -0.86
N ALA A 365 33.95 16.91 -0.95
CA ALA A 365 34.70 18.02 -1.50
C ALA A 365 35.98 18.36 -0.68
N ARG A 366 36.01 17.98 0.59
CA ARG A 366 37.17 18.07 1.47
C ARG A 366 37.68 16.69 1.77
N PRO A 367 38.53 16.12 0.88
CA PRO A 367 38.99 14.76 1.04
C PRO A 367 39.76 14.58 2.34
N GLN A 368 39.47 13.51 3.00
CA GLN A 368 40.16 13.09 4.20
C GLN A 368 41.06 11.91 3.85
N PHE A 369 42.35 12.08 4.05
CA PHE A 369 43.36 11.07 3.78
C PHE A 369 43.71 10.30 5.05
N HIS A 370 43.79 9.00 4.89
CA HIS A 370 44.22 8.06 5.91
C HIS A 370 45.54 7.41 5.44
N ILE A 371 46.62 7.72 6.13
CA ILE A 371 47.96 7.27 5.78
C ILE A 371 48.45 6.39 6.92
N THR A 372 48.81 5.17 6.58
CA THR A 372 49.36 4.24 7.53
C THR A 372 50.84 4.02 7.30
N VAL A 373 51.53 4.05 8.38
CA VAL A 373 52.98 3.93 8.43
C VAL A 373 53.33 3.11 9.67
N PRO A 374 54.54 2.56 9.73
CA PRO A 374 55.04 1.90 10.92
C PRO A 374 54.96 2.75 12.20
N THR A 375 54.89 2.09 13.36
CA THR A 375 54.73 2.74 14.69
C THR A 375 55.86 3.70 15.05
N ASP A 376 57.00 3.55 14.42
CA ASP A 376 58.16 4.39 14.56
C ASP A 376 58.11 5.67 13.68
N VAL A 377 57.10 5.83 12.83
CA VAL A 377 56.85 7.04 12.07
C VAL A 377 56.35 8.16 12.97
N ASN A 378 57.09 9.27 13.01
CA ASN A 378 56.80 10.43 13.84
C ASN A 378 56.36 11.66 13.04
N SER A 379 56.43 11.61 11.72
CA SER A 379 56.00 12.69 10.86
C SER A 379 55.55 12.20 9.48
N VAL A 380 54.41 12.72 9.06
CA VAL A 380 53.88 12.47 7.72
C VAL A 380 53.52 13.82 7.10
N GLN A 381 53.99 14.06 5.91
CA GLN A 381 53.75 15.27 5.12
C GLN A 381 53.10 14.92 3.76
N LEU A 382 52.19 15.78 3.35
CA LEU A 382 51.41 15.61 2.13
C LEU A 382 51.66 16.78 1.17
N SER A 383 51.62 16.50 -0.14
CA SER A 383 51.77 17.49 -1.19
C SER A 383 50.85 17.13 -2.37
N LEU A 384 50.10 18.12 -2.94
CA LEU A 384 49.34 17.99 -4.18
C LEU A 384 49.99 18.62 -5.39
N ASP A 385 51.22 19.20 -5.21
CA ASP A 385 51.95 19.89 -6.27
C ASP A 385 53.31 19.24 -6.59
N GLY A 386 53.43 17.94 -6.32
CA GLY A 386 54.60 17.13 -6.62
C GLY A 386 55.75 17.37 -5.63
N GLY A 387 55.47 17.78 -4.40
CA GLY A 387 56.47 17.94 -3.35
C GLY A 387 57.09 19.35 -3.29
N ILE A 388 56.48 20.34 -3.95
CA ILE A 388 56.95 21.73 -3.89
C ILE A 388 56.53 22.33 -2.56
N ASN A 389 55.27 22.17 -2.17
CA ASN A 389 54.70 22.58 -0.89
C ASN A 389 54.25 21.36 -0.10
N TRP A 390 54.62 21.34 1.19
CA TRP A 390 54.28 20.24 2.09
C TRP A 390 53.38 20.73 3.23
N VAL A 391 52.37 19.97 3.56
CA VAL A 391 51.54 20.15 4.74
C VAL A 391 51.72 18.96 5.67
N ASN A 392 51.75 19.21 6.97
CA ASN A 392 51.88 18.12 7.95
C ASN A 392 50.55 17.42 8.16
N ALA A 393 50.56 16.13 8.13
CA ALA A 393 49.43 15.34 8.59
C ALA A 393 49.31 15.47 10.12
N THR A 394 48.12 15.20 10.59
CA THR A 394 47.84 15.11 12.02
C THR A 394 47.87 13.67 12.44
N LEU A 395 48.65 13.32 13.42
CA LEU A 395 48.67 11.99 14.01
C LEU A 395 47.32 11.76 14.70
N THR A 396 46.55 10.76 14.29
CA THR A 396 45.26 10.37 14.85
C THR A 396 45.36 9.18 15.76
N SER A 397 46.22 8.26 15.42
CA SER A 397 46.68 7.17 16.24
C SER A 397 48.07 6.75 15.79
N ASP A 398 48.85 6.07 16.63
CA ASP A 398 50.23 5.73 16.33
C ASP A 398 50.35 4.94 15.02
N GLY A 399 51.17 5.40 14.09
CA GLY A 399 51.26 4.84 12.75
C GLY A 399 50.10 5.20 11.79
N VAL A 400 49.09 5.88 12.29
CA VAL A 400 47.96 6.32 11.47
C VAL A 400 47.88 7.83 11.42
N TRP A 401 48.05 8.40 10.25
CA TRP A 401 48.06 9.84 10.01
C TRP A 401 46.89 10.23 9.13
N GLU A 402 46.12 11.22 9.56
CA GLU A 402 44.99 11.76 8.80
C GLU A 402 45.23 13.24 8.46
N TYR A 403 44.71 13.60 7.28
CA TYR A 403 44.71 14.98 6.87
C TYR A 403 43.44 15.30 6.11
N ILE A 404 42.67 16.28 6.61
CA ILE A 404 41.49 16.81 5.93
C ILE A 404 41.94 18.03 5.16
N TRP A 405 41.68 18.06 3.86
CA TRP A 405 42.02 19.24 3.07
C TRP A 405 41.18 20.44 3.56
N PRO A 406 41.78 21.59 3.91
CA PRO A 406 41.07 22.66 4.61
C PRO A 406 40.07 23.44 3.74
N THR A 407 40.21 23.37 2.42
CA THR A 407 39.34 24.03 1.42
C THR A 407 38.72 23.01 0.51
N ASP A 408 37.51 23.33 0.02
CA ASP A 408 36.84 22.47 -0.95
C ASP A 408 37.70 22.36 -2.22
N LEU A 409 38.06 21.15 -2.61
CA LEU A 409 38.65 20.84 -3.91
C LEU A 409 37.53 20.74 -4.94
N VAL A 410 37.82 21.21 -6.15
CA VAL A 410 36.86 21.06 -7.25
C VAL A 410 36.88 19.62 -7.79
N GLU A 411 35.81 19.22 -8.41
CA GLU A 411 35.76 17.93 -9.12
C GLU A 411 36.93 17.81 -10.12
N ASN A 412 37.81 16.90 -9.86
CA ASN A 412 38.99 16.63 -10.68
C ASN A 412 39.75 15.40 -10.18
N THR A 413 40.70 14.95 -10.98
CA THR A 413 41.71 13.95 -10.58
C THR A 413 42.93 14.64 -9.98
N TYR A 414 43.39 14.18 -8.82
CA TYR A 414 44.54 14.68 -8.07
C TYR A 414 45.59 13.57 -7.87
N THR A 415 46.88 13.99 -7.78
CA THR A 415 47.96 13.13 -7.31
C THR A 415 48.47 13.64 -5.96
N LEU A 416 48.23 12.85 -4.90
CA LEU A 416 48.82 13.11 -3.60
C LEU A 416 50.19 12.47 -3.48
N THR A 417 51.21 13.23 -3.11
CA THR A 417 52.54 12.73 -2.73
C THR A 417 52.65 12.76 -1.21
N VAL A 418 52.97 11.62 -0.61
CA VAL A 418 53.12 11.46 0.84
C VAL A 418 54.59 11.16 1.14
N LYS A 419 55.12 11.88 2.11
CA LYS A 419 56.44 11.63 2.69
C LYS A 419 56.23 11.30 4.18
N ALA A 420 56.60 10.09 4.54
CA ALA A 420 56.65 9.67 5.93
C ALA A 420 58.09 9.72 6.44
N THR A 421 58.21 10.13 7.68
CA THR A 421 59.49 10.12 8.39
C THR A 421 59.29 9.42 9.72
N ASP A 422 60.01 8.37 9.99
CA ASP A 422 59.93 7.61 11.24
C ASP A 422 60.67 8.35 12.40
N VAL A 423 60.56 7.78 13.57
CA VAL A 423 61.26 8.35 14.76
C VAL A 423 62.80 8.27 14.63
N ALA A 424 63.33 7.40 13.73
CA ALA A 424 64.73 7.27 13.44
C ALA A 424 65.17 8.24 12.30
N GLY A 425 64.22 8.93 11.64
CA GLY A 425 64.46 9.84 10.53
C GLY A 425 64.48 9.18 9.16
N ASN A 426 64.11 7.91 9.01
CA ASN A 426 63.92 7.31 7.72
C ASN A 426 62.75 7.96 7.00
N THR A 427 62.84 8.08 5.71
CA THR A 427 61.82 8.69 4.88
C THR A 427 61.38 7.72 3.79
N ALA A 428 60.05 7.56 3.66
CA ALA A 428 59.41 6.92 2.55
C ALA A 428 58.57 7.92 1.77
N THR A 429 58.55 7.81 0.45
CA THR A 429 57.69 8.65 -0.38
C THR A 429 56.89 7.77 -1.30
N GLU A 430 55.54 7.94 -1.23
CA GLU A 430 54.57 7.24 -2.03
C GLU A 430 53.55 8.18 -2.63
N THR A 431 52.86 7.78 -3.68
CA THR A 431 51.84 8.60 -4.33
C THR A 431 50.50 7.90 -4.39
N LEU A 432 49.39 8.67 -4.24
CA LEU A 432 48.02 8.23 -4.43
C LEU A 432 47.34 9.14 -5.45
N ASN A 433 46.74 8.55 -6.48
CA ASN A 433 45.80 9.24 -7.34
C ASN A 433 44.38 9.08 -6.78
N PHE A 434 43.63 10.17 -6.69
CA PHE A 434 42.26 10.17 -6.21
C PHE A 434 41.36 11.11 -7.02
N ILE A 435 40.06 10.89 -6.99
CA ILE A 435 39.06 11.69 -7.70
C ILE A 435 38.05 12.24 -6.70
N ILE A 436 37.73 13.52 -6.83
CA ILE A 436 36.63 14.18 -6.15
C ILE A 436 35.44 14.18 -7.10
N ASP A 437 34.34 13.57 -6.67
CA ASP A 437 33.04 13.62 -7.31
C ASP A 437 31.97 13.79 -6.25
N THR A 438 31.37 14.98 -6.20
CA THR A 438 30.43 15.40 -5.16
C THR A 438 28.99 15.49 -5.66
N THR A 439 28.77 15.18 -6.94
CA THR A 439 27.46 15.41 -7.57
C THR A 439 26.77 14.12 -7.99
N LEU A 440 25.50 14.05 -7.72
CA LEU A 440 24.59 13.03 -8.21
C LEU A 440 23.20 13.64 -8.39
N SER A 441 22.68 13.55 -9.58
CA SER A 441 21.35 14.07 -9.90
C SER A 441 20.25 13.31 -9.15
N THR A 442 19.22 14.01 -8.75
CA THR A 442 18.04 13.37 -8.18
C THR A 442 17.26 12.64 -9.29
N PRO A 443 17.09 11.35 -9.19
CA PRO A 443 16.37 10.62 -10.21
C PRO A 443 14.88 11.02 -10.22
N THR A 444 14.28 10.89 -11.37
CA THR A 444 12.85 11.06 -11.54
C THR A 444 12.24 9.76 -12.06
N ILE A 445 11.03 9.48 -11.67
CA ILE A 445 10.24 8.39 -12.22
C ILE A 445 8.90 8.95 -12.66
N THR A 446 8.51 8.60 -13.87
CA THR A 446 7.22 8.99 -14.43
C THR A 446 6.60 7.79 -15.12
N LEU A 447 5.30 7.71 -15.10
CA LEU A 447 4.56 6.78 -15.95
C LEU A 447 4.82 7.15 -17.42
N ASP A 448 5.10 6.15 -18.26
CA ASP A 448 5.24 6.38 -19.70
C ASP A 448 3.92 6.94 -20.22
N SER A 449 3.98 8.07 -20.91
CA SER A 449 2.79 8.74 -21.44
C SER A 449 1.99 7.87 -22.43
N ALA A 450 2.62 6.86 -23.01
CA ALA A 450 1.94 5.87 -23.85
C ALA A 450 1.08 4.90 -23.04
N ASP A 451 1.42 4.73 -21.77
CA ASP A 451 0.75 3.83 -20.84
C ASP A 451 -0.16 4.58 -19.84
N ASP A 452 -0.11 5.92 -19.82
CA ASP A 452 -0.98 6.78 -19.01
C ASP A 452 -2.34 6.96 -19.72
N SER A 453 -3.28 6.09 -19.40
CA SER A 453 -4.55 5.98 -20.10
C SER A 453 -5.62 6.90 -19.52
N GLY A 454 -6.50 7.43 -20.34
CA GLY A 454 -7.59 8.29 -19.88
C GLY A 454 -7.17 9.75 -19.76
N THR A 455 -7.06 10.28 -18.57
CA THR A 455 -6.63 11.66 -18.31
C THR A 455 -5.11 11.71 -18.22
N ALA A 456 -4.47 12.43 -19.12
CA ALA A 456 -3.02 12.52 -19.15
C ALA A 456 -2.43 13.13 -17.86
N ASN A 457 -1.37 12.55 -17.34
CA ASN A 457 -0.60 12.95 -16.16
C ASN A 457 -1.36 12.83 -14.82
N ASP A 458 -2.38 12.00 -14.75
CA ASP A 458 -3.05 11.69 -13.48
C ASP A 458 -2.54 10.40 -12.82
N ASN A 459 -1.60 9.71 -13.49
CA ASN A 459 -1.00 8.46 -13.06
C ASN A 459 -2.01 7.32 -12.85
N LYS A 460 -3.12 7.33 -13.60
CA LYS A 460 -4.08 6.25 -13.62
C LYS A 460 -4.04 5.56 -14.98
N THR A 461 -3.99 4.25 -14.97
CA THR A 461 -3.87 3.49 -16.21
C THR A 461 -4.66 2.19 -16.18
N ASN A 462 -5.19 1.80 -17.34
CA ASN A 462 -5.74 0.47 -17.57
C ASN A 462 -4.71 -0.53 -18.13
N VAL A 463 -3.47 -0.09 -18.31
CA VAL A 463 -2.36 -0.94 -18.76
C VAL A 463 -1.85 -1.75 -17.56
N LYS A 464 -1.91 -3.08 -17.67
CA LYS A 464 -1.50 -3.98 -16.56
C LYS A 464 0.00 -4.16 -16.42
N THR A 465 0.76 -3.79 -17.41
CA THR A 465 2.23 -3.78 -17.39
C THR A 465 2.73 -2.41 -17.84
N PRO A 466 2.42 -1.35 -17.06
CA PRO A 466 2.81 0.00 -17.46
C PRO A 466 4.32 0.16 -17.45
N GLY A 467 4.84 0.87 -18.43
CA GLY A 467 6.24 1.28 -18.46
C GLY A 467 6.45 2.56 -17.68
N PHE A 468 7.58 2.64 -17.01
CA PHE A 468 8.01 3.83 -16.30
C PHE A 468 9.35 4.30 -16.85
N ILE A 469 9.45 5.59 -17.09
CA ILE A 469 10.66 6.22 -17.57
C ILE A 469 11.39 6.81 -16.37
N ILE A 470 12.65 6.43 -16.23
CA ILE A 470 13.52 6.97 -15.22
C ILE A 470 14.46 7.97 -15.89
N GLY A 471 14.43 9.18 -15.40
CA GLY A 471 15.28 10.28 -15.84
C GLY A 471 16.16 10.82 -14.73
N GLY A 472 16.99 11.80 -15.07
CA GLY A 472 17.89 12.42 -14.11
C GLY A 472 18.98 11.45 -13.62
N ILE A 473 19.38 10.51 -14.45
CA ILE A 473 20.41 9.52 -14.14
C ILE A 473 21.72 9.97 -14.79
N ASP A 474 22.70 10.26 -13.95
CA ASP A 474 24.02 10.62 -14.40
C ASP A 474 24.77 9.42 -15.00
N SER A 475 25.78 9.68 -15.80
CA SER A 475 26.47 8.63 -16.60
C SER A 475 27.32 7.67 -15.77
N ASP A 476 27.67 8.05 -14.54
CA ASP A 476 28.49 7.34 -13.56
C ASP A 476 27.65 6.54 -12.54
N VAL A 477 26.35 6.55 -12.69
CA VAL A 477 25.45 5.73 -11.87
C VAL A 477 25.72 4.25 -12.14
N THR A 478 26.07 3.52 -11.09
CA THR A 478 26.38 2.08 -11.12
C THR A 478 25.17 1.21 -10.78
N GLN A 479 24.19 1.77 -10.04
CA GLN A 479 23.01 1.03 -9.64
C GLN A 479 21.75 1.89 -9.68
N VAL A 480 20.71 1.37 -10.31
CA VAL A 480 19.36 1.94 -10.32
C VAL A 480 18.39 0.87 -9.85
N VAL A 481 17.74 1.11 -8.76
CA VAL A 481 16.76 0.19 -8.17
C VAL A 481 15.41 0.89 -8.12
N VAL A 482 14.40 0.22 -8.64
CA VAL A 482 13.01 0.61 -8.45
C VAL A 482 12.42 -0.26 -7.35
N GLN A 483 11.93 0.38 -6.33
CA GLN A 483 11.10 -0.26 -5.31
C GLN A 483 9.63 -0.04 -5.68
N VAL A 484 8.91 -1.12 -5.80
CA VAL A 484 7.46 -1.12 -6.03
C VAL A 484 6.79 -1.59 -4.75
N MET A 485 5.93 -0.78 -4.21
CA MET A 485 5.18 -1.09 -2.99
C MET A 485 3.70 -1.24 -3.31
N ARG A 486 3.14 -2.35 -2.88
CA ARG A 486 1.69 -2.61 -2.94
C ARG A 486 1.28 -3.56 -1.82
N ASP A 487 0.17 -3.26 -1.16
CA ASP A 487 -0.51 -4.15 -0.19
C ASP A 487 0.48 -4.76 0.84
N GLY A 488 1.61 -4.08 1.14
CA GLY A 488 2.66 -4.40 2.04
C GLY A 488 3.76 -5.28 1.61
N HIS A 489 3.70 -5.59 0.41
CA HIS A 489 4.84 -6.20 -0.22
C HIS A 489 5.61 -5.10 -0.94
N SER A 490 6.91 -5.01 -0.65
CA SER A 490 7.84 -4.27 -1.48
C SER A 490 8.60 -5.26 -2.36
N GLU A 491 8.67 -4.95 -3.62
CA GLU A 491 9.54 -5.62 -4.58
C GLU A 491 10.62 -4.61 -5.00
N GLU A 492 11.85 -5.01 -4.95
CA GLU A 492 12.96 -4.22 -5.45
C GLU A 492 13.44 -4.82 -6.77
N VAL A 493 13.53 -3.97 -7.77
CA VAL A 493 13.99 -4.37 -9.11
C VAL A 493 15.18 -3.52 -9.47
N GLU A 494 16.32 -4.19 -9.61
CA GLU A 494 17.52 -3.56 -10.16
C GLU A 494 17.38 -3.47 -11.67
N LEU A 495 17.60 -2.26 -12.19
CA LEU A 495 17.45 -1.99 -13.60
C LEU A 495 18.79 -2.05 -14.33
N THR A 496 18.72 -2.43 -15.58
CA THR A 496 19.79 -2.27 -16.54
C THR A 496 19.37 -1.34 -17.66
N GLN A 497 20.31 -0.50 -18.10
CA GLN A 497 20.05 0.42 -19.19
C GLN A 497 19.83 -0.34 -20.49
N THR A 498 18.76 -0.04 -21.20
CA THR A 498 18.45 -0.65 -22.49
C THR A 498 18.37 0.45 -23.56
N ASN A 499 19.18 0.35 -24.60
CA ASN A 499 19.27 1.35 -25.68
C ASN A 499 19.52 2.78 -25.18
N GLY A 500 20.28 2.94 -24.10
CA GLY A 500 20.60 4.25 -23.53
C GLY A 500 19.49 4.86 -22.67
N GLN A 501 18.45 4.11 -22.35
CA GLN A 501 17.36 4.56 -21.46
C GLN A 501 17.19 3.65 -20.25
N TRP A 502 16.89 4.26 -19.12
CA TRP A 502 16.47 3.56 -17.92
C TRP A 502 14.95 3.45 -17.92
N ARG A 503 14.46 2.22 -17.94
CA ARG A 503 13.02 1.95 -17.98
C ARG A 503 12.69 0.78 -17.07
N PHE A 504 11.66 0.94 -16.29
CA PHE A 504 11.05 -0.15 -15.52
C PHE A 504 9.76 -0.59 -16.22
N VAL A 505 9.57 -1.88 -16.33
CA VAL A 505 8.30 -2.50 -16.75
C VAL A 505 8.08 -3.69 -15.83
N PRO A 506 6.92 -3.82 -15.21
CA PRO A 506 6.63 -4.97 -14.37
C PRO A 506 6.79 -6.29 -15.12
N GLY A 507 7.46 -7.27 -14.50
CA GLY A 507 7.69 -8.61 -15.09
C GLY A 507 6.41 -9.44 -15.25
N SER A 508 5.32 -9.02 -14.60
CA SER A 508 4.01 -9.64 -14.70
C SER A 508 2.92 -8.57 -14.68
N ALA A 509 1.75 -8.91 -15.19
CA ALA A 509 0.59 -8.02 -15.17
C ALA A 509 0.20 -7.65 -13.74
N TRP A 510 0.11 -6.36 -13.46
CA TRP A 510 -0.39 -5.82 -12.20
C TRP A 510 -1.92 -5.96 -12.16
N THR A 511 -2.42 -6.15 -10.96
CA THR A 511 -3.86 -6.15 -10.71
C THR A 511 -4.32 -4.75 -10.35
N ASP A 512 -5.60 -4.45 -10.51
CA ASP A 512 -6.16 -3.13 -10.22
C ASP A 512 -5.86 -2.71 -8.78
N GLY A 513 -5.52 -1.43 -8.56
CA GLY A 513 -5.14 -0.83 -7.28
C GLY A 513 -3.94 0.09 -7.38
N ASP A 514 -3.55 0.64 -6.24
CA ASP A 514 -2.47 1.61 -6.16
C ASP A 514 -1.10 0.95 -5.95
N TYR A 515 -0.15 1.42 -6.72
CA TYR A 515 1.26 1.06 -6.64
C TYR A 515 2.09 2.30 -6.38
N THR A 516 2.93 2.25 -5.37
CA THR A 516 3.88 3.34 -5.09
C THR A 516 5.28 2.90 -5.50
N LEU A 517 5.89 3.69 -6.37
CA LEU A 517 7.23 3.44 -6.88
C LEU A 517 8.20 4.51 -6.39
N THR A 518 9.38 4.08 -5.99
CA THR A 518 10.51 4.94 -5.70
C THR A 518 11.75 4.42 -6.42
N VAL A 519 12.57 5.34 -6.91
CA VAL A 519 13.86 5.01 -7.53
C VAL A 519 14.96 5.37 -6.58
N THR A 520 15.86 4.45 -6.37
CA THR A 520 17.13 4.67 -5.69
C THR A 520 18.24 4.56 -6.71
N VAL A 521 19.09 5.54 -6.75
CA VAL A 521 20.30 5.55 -7.58
C VAL A 521 21.54 5.65 -6.72
N LYS A 522 22.58 5.00 -7.14
CA LYS A 522 23.90 5.07 -6.53
C LYS A 522 24.96 5.20 -7.64
N ASP A 523 25.92 6.15 -7.48
CA ASP A 523 27.06 6.32 -8.36
C ASP A 523 28.31 5.57 -7.88
N GLU A 524 29.41 5.69 -8.65
CA GLU A 524 30.71 5.12 -8.29
C GLU A 524 31.30 5.79 -7.05
N ALA A 525 31.09 7.09 -6.86
CA ALA A 525 31.55 7.84 -5.70
C ALA A 525 30.79 7.53 -4.41
N GLY A 526 29.68 6.81 -4.48
CA GLY A 526 28.89 6.41 -3.34
C GLY A 526 27.80 7.42 -2.95
N ASN A 527 27.57 8.44 -3.77
CA ASN A 527 26.40 9.27 -3.59
C ASN A 527 25.13 8.43 -3.80
N ILE A 528 24.12 8.67 -2.99
CA ILE A 528 22.81 8.01 -3.12
C ILE A 528 21.73 9.08 -3.20
N ARG A 529 20.84 8.92 -4.15
CA ARG A 529 19.64 9.76 -4.30
C ARG A 529 18.40 8.91 -4.50
N HIS A 530 17.30 9.44 -4.02
CA HIS A 530 15.99 8.82 -4.16
C HIS A 530 15.07 9.77 -4.91
N SER A 531 14.24 9.23 -5.74
CA SER A 531 13.16 9.99 -6.36
C SER A 531 12.09 10.38 -5.32
N ALA A 532 11.30 11.37 -5.66
CA ALA A 532 9.97 11.46 -5.06
C ALA A 532 9.18 10.18 -5.37
N PRO A 533 8.34 9.71 -4.44
CA PRO A 533 7.49 8.56 -4.71
C PRO A 533 6.45 8.91 -5.79
N LEU A 534 6.27 8.00 -6.72
CA LEU A 534 5.21 8.04 -7.72
C LEU A 534 4.14 7.03 -7.33
N THR A 535 2.93 7.48 -7.13
CA THR A 535 1.78 6.58 -6.98
C THR A 535 1.06 6.46 -8.32
N VAL A 536 0.85 5.22 -8.75
CA VAL A 536 0.11 4.88 -9.97
C VAL A 536 -1.03 3.94 -9.63
N THR A 537 -2.19 4.25 -10.14
CA THR A 537 -3.39 3.41 -9.99
C THR A 537 -3.60 2.58 -11.25
N ILE A 538 -3.64 1.27 -11.10
CA ILE A 538 -4.14 0.37 -12.14
C ILE A 538 -5.64 0.24 -11.97
N ASP A 539 -6.36 0.60 -13.00
CA ASP A 539 -7.82 0.47 -13.02
C ASP A 539 -8.26 -0.04 -14.40
N THR A 540 -8.60 -1.31 -14.45
CA THR A 540 -9.01 -1.97 -15.70
C THR A 540 -10.50 -2.27 -15.76
N GLN A 541 -11.23 -1.79 -14.77
CA GLN A 541 -12.64 -2.08 -14.67
C GLN A 541 -13.46 -0.79 -14.54
N ILE A 542 -14.47 -0.75 -15.29
CA ILE A 542 -15.53 0.21 -15.10
C ILE A 542 -16.83 -0.53 -14.88
N THR A 543 -17.47 -0.18 -13.85
CA THR A 543 -18.82 -0.70 -13.60
C THR A 543 -19.83 0.43 -13.81
N ILE A 544 -20.89 0.07 -14.40
CA ILE A 544 -22.05 0.93 -14.40
C ILE A 544 -22.96 0.38 -13.31
N ASP A 545 -22.93 1.03 -12.16
CA ASP A 545 -23.68 0.57 -11.00
C ASP A 545 -25.18 0.73 -11.18
N HIS A 546 -25.55 1.69 -11.96
CA HIS A 546 -26.96 1.96 -12.19
C HIS A 546 -27.17 2.66 -13.53
N ILE A 547 -28.12 2.19 -14.26
CA ILE A 547 -28.70 2.88 -15.42
C ILE A 547 -30.17 3.09 -15.08
N GLU A 548 -30.56 4.33 -15.05
CA GLU A 548 -31.91 4.70 -14.72
C GLU A 548 -32.54 5.41 -15.93
N LEU A 549 -33.76 5.06 -16.20
CA LEU A 549 -34.54 5.78 -17.19
C LEU A 549 -35.08 7.05 -16.54
N VAL A 550 -34.39 8.17 -16.72
CA VAL A 550 -34.74 9.46 -16.11
C VAL A 550 -36.18 9.90 -16.42
N ASN A 551 -36.69 9.49 -17.56
CA ASN A 551 -38.05 9.78 -17.99
C ASN A 551 -38.95 8.54 -17.88
N ASP A 552 -38.74 7.73 -16.85
CA ASP A 552 -39.61 6.63 -16.51
C ASP A 552 -41.01 7.18 -16.18
N SER A 553 -41.99 6.84 -16.99
CA SER A 553 -43.32 7.42 -16.87
C SER A 553 -44.34 6.37 -16.44
N GLY A 554 -45.14 6.69 -15.45
CA GLY A 554 -46.16 5.80 -14.93
C GLY A 554 -45.78 5.19 -13.60
N ILE A 555 -45.26 3.99 -13.59
CA ILE A 555 -44.80 3.32 -12.39
C ILE A 555 -43.29 3.48 -12.30
N PRO A 556 -42.74 4.09 -11.24
CA PRO A 556 -41.30 4.24 -11.09
C PRO A 556 -40.59 2.87 -11.12
N ASP A 557 -39.42 2.84 -11.75
CA ASP A 557 -38.49 1.69 -11.82
C ASP A 557 -38.97 0.49 -12.64
N ASP A 558 -40.03 0.63 -13.45
CA ASP A 558 -40.45 -0.43 -14.38
C ASP A 558 -39.77 -0.32 -15.76
N ASN A 559 -38.97 0.73 -15.96
CA ASN A 559 -38.27 1.03 -17.19
C ASN A 559 -39.16 1.20 -18.44
N LEU A 560 -40.43 1.55 -18.24
CA LEU A 560 -41.36 1.86 -19.30
C LEU A 560 -41.58 3.36 -19.40
N THR A 561 -41.41 3.91 -20.57
CA THR A 561 -41.65 5.34 -20.79
C THR A 561 -42.49 5.58 -22.04
N ASN A 562 -43.39 6.53 -21.93
CA ASN A 562 -44.09 7.09 -23.06
C ASN A 562 -43.34 8.27 -23.72
N ASN A 563 -42.16 8.60 -23.20
CA ASN A 563 -41.33 9.64 -23.77
C ASN A 563 -40.57 9.10 -24.99
N VAL A 564 -40.75 9.73 -26.14
CA VAL A 564 -40.07 9.36 -27.38
C VAL A 564 -38.59 9.80 -27.43
N ARG A 565 -38.13 10.48 -26.40
CA ARG A 565 -36.71 10.84 -26.15
C ARG A 565 -36.35 10.51 -24.69
N PRO A 566 -36.16 9.25 -24.40
CA PRO A 566 -35.86 8.78 -23.02
C PRO A 566 -34.50 9.27 -22.53
#